data_a61ebda8faa1076628d6ec5b76f10a78
#
_entry.id   a61ebda8faa1076628d6ec5b76f10a78
#
_cell.length_a   1.000
_cell.length_b   1.000
_cell.length_c   1.000
_cell.angle_alpha   90.00
_cell.angle_beta   90.00
_cell.angle_gamma   90.00
#
_symmetry.space_group_name_H-M   'P 1'
#
loop_
_entity.id
_entity.type
_entity.pdbx_description
1 polymer ?
#
loop_
_entity_poly.entity_id
_entity_poly.type
_entity_poly.pdbx_seq_one_letter_code
_entity_poly.pdbx_strand_id
1 'polypeptide(L)'
;MTITQNYFSFLFFTLFFSIITNAQETENIDTPKEKSEFWSKVRFGGGIGLNFSNGYTNIAISPSGVYQFNEQFAGGVGLNGNYSSRKNYFNATVLGGSLITLFKPIREIQLSAEFEQNNVNYKDKVFNSNTNYWTPALFLGAGYSIGDFGAIGMRYDVLYNDRKSVYGTAFIPFIRVFF
;
A
#
# COMPACT_ATOMS: atom_id res chain seq x y z
N MET A 1 31.77 -7.68 15.43
CA MET A 1 31.16 -8.31 14.22
C MET A 1 29.92 -7.52 13.84
N THR A 2 30.06 -6.26 13.39
CA THR A 2 28.91 -5.34 13.15
C THR A 2 29.19 -4.30 12.05
N ILE A 3 30.21 -4.51 11.22
CA ILE A 3 30.61 -3.53 10.20
C ILE A 3 29.94 -3.79 8.83
N THR A 4 29.55 -5.03 8.55
CA THR A 4 28.98 -5.40 7.23
C THR A 4 27.52 -5.01 7.03
N GLN A 5 26.74 -4.80 8.10
CA GLN A 5 25.33 -4.48 8.01
C GLN A 5 25.04 -3.02 7.63
N ASN A 6 25.96 -2.10 7.98
CA ASN A 6 25.82 -0.69 7.67
C ASN A 6 26.16 -0.35 6.20
N TYR A 7 27.02 -1.14 5.53
CA TYR A 7 27.36 -0.90 4.14
C TYR A 7 26.24 -1.29 3.16
N PHE A 8 25.44 -2.30 3.52
CA PHE A 8 24.33 -2.73 2.69
C PHE A 8 23.20 -1.68 2.67
N SER A 9 22.92 -1.06 3.80
CA SER A 9 21.93 0.02 3.91
C SER A 9 22.38 1.29 3.19
N PHE A 10 23.67 1.61 3.26
CA PHE A 10 24.24 2.77 2.58
C PHE A 10 24.30 2.57 1.05
N LEU A 11 24.61 1.36 0.59
CA LEU A 11 24.63 1.00 -0.83
C LEU A 11 23.22 1.05 -1.45
N PHE A 12 22.20 0.65 -0.71
CA PHE A 12 20.81 0.72 -1.16
C PHE A 12 20.31 2.17 -1.27
N PHE A 13 20.73 3.04 -0.35
CA PHE A 13 20.37 4.44 -0.37
C PHE A 13 21.08 5.21 -1.49
N THR A 14 22.34 4.88 -1.80
CA THR A 14 23.08 5.48 -2.91
C THR A 14 22.57 5.00 -4.28
N LEU A 15 22.10 3.75 -4.39
CA LEU A 15 21.51 3.23 -5.63
C LEU A 15 20.16 3.92 -5.94
N PHE A 16 19.40 4.27 -4.93
CA PHE A 16 18.12 4.98 -5.09
C PHE A 16 18.31 6.44 -5.51
N PHE A 17 19.43 7.06 -5.08
CA PHE A 17 19.75 8.45 -5.46
C PHE A 17 20.31 8.58 -6.86
N SER A 18 21.00 7.55 -7.39
CA SER A 18 21.56 7.56 -8.75
C SER A 18 20.51 7.41 -9.87
N ILE A 19 19.29 6.98 -9.56
CA ILE A 19 18.19 6.92 -10.54
C ILE A 19 17.60 8.32 -10.81
N ILE A 20 17.80 9.27 -9.89
CA ILE A 20 17.24 10.62 -10.02
C ILE A 20 18.17 11.56 -10.83
N THR A 21 19.47 11.24 -10.97
CA THR A 21 20.44 12.13 -11.60
C THR A 21 20.57 11.98 -13.12
N ASN A 22 19.91 11.02 -13.76
CA ASN A 22 19.91 10.88 -15.22
C ASN A 22 18.79 11.66 -15.93
N ALA A 23 18.12 12.59 -15.24
CA ALA A 23 17.07 13.43 -15.81
C ALA A 23 17.57 14.82 -16.27
N GLN A 24 18.89 15.07 -16.25
CA GLN A 24 19.47 16.33 -16.75
C GLN A 24 20.51 16.01 -17.78
N GLU A 25 20.18 16.22 -19.01
CA GLU A 25 20.86 16.71 -20.19
C GLU A 25 20.35 16.03 -21.45
N THR A 26 19.55 16.75 -22.20
CA THR A 26 19.94 17.20 -23.56
C THR A 26 18.89 18.22 -23.97
N GLU A 27 19.32 19.46 -24.10
CA GLU A 27 18.59 20.53 -24.77
C GLU A 27 18.54 20.21 -26.26
N ASN A 28 17.61 19.33 -26.64
CA ASN A 28 17.11 19.25 -27.98
C ASN A 28 15.78 20.00 -27.99
N ILE A 29 15.64 20.93 -28.88
CA ILE A 29 14.38 21.57 -29.26
C ILE A 29 13.45 20.44 -29.75
N ASP A 30 12.89 19.75 -28.82
CA ASP A 30 11.89 18.69 -29.05
C ASP A 30 10.52 19.29 -28.86
N THR A 31 9.73 19.23 -29.92
CA THR A 31 8.29 19.16 -29.87
C THR A 31 7.87 18.46 -28.58
N PRO A 32 6.92 19.02 -27.78
CA PRO A 32 6.45 18.38 -26.56
C PRO A 32 6.08 16.94 -26.88
N LYS A 33 6.83 15.97 -26.35
CA LYS A 33 6.48 14.56 -26.46
C LYS A 33 5.10 14.44 -25.81
N GLU A 34 4.06 14.32 -26.62
CA GLU A 34 2.70 14.06 -26.13
C GLU A 34 2.82 12.89 -25.17
N LYS A 35 2.51 13.14 -23.88
CA LYS A 35 2.42 12.05 -22.90
C LYS A 35 1.49 11.02 -23.52
N SER A 36 1.95 9.79 -23.72
CA SER A 36 1.11 8.71 -24.22
C SER A 36 -0.25 8.79 -23.51
N GLU A 37 -1.34 8.76 -24.25
CA GLU A 37 -2.71 8.85 -23.72
C GLU A 37 -2.93 7.88 -22.56
N PHE A 38 -2.27 6.74 -22.59
CA PHE A 38 -2.27 5.77 -21.49
C PHE A 38 -1.73 6.39 -20.20
N TRP A 39 -0.51 6.98 -20.23
CA TRP A 39 0.13 7.51 -19.02
C TRP A 39 -0.56 8.76 -18.47
N SER A 40 -1.31 9.48 -19.29
CA SER A 40 -2.13 10.60 -18.82
C SER A 40 -3.31 10.16 -17.94
N LYS A 41 -3.73 8.89 -18.07
CA LYS A 41 -4.82 8.26 -17.31
C LYS A 41 -4.32 7.41 -16.12
N VAL A 42 -3.01 7.23 -15.98
CA VAL A 42 -2.41 6.50 -14.85
C VAL A 42 -2.14 7.47 -13.71
N ARG A 43 -2.58 7.11 -12.53
CA ARG A 43 -2.29 7.83 -11.27
C ARG A 43 -1.58 6.90 -10.31
N PHE A 44 -0.50 7.38 -9.72
CA PHE A 44 0.24 6.67 -8.68
C PHE A 44 -0.11 7.24 -7.31
N GLY A 45 -0.14 6.38 -6.32
CA GLY A 45 -0.49 6.78 -4.98
C GLY A 45 -0.43 5.65 -4.00
N GLY A 46 -1.35 5.66 -3.04
CA GLY A 46 -1.45 4.59 -2.06
C GLY A 46 -1.95 5.07 -0.72
N GLY A 47 -1.78 4.21 0.28
CA GLY A 47 -2.18 4.45 1.66
C GLY A 47 -1.04 4.24 2.64
N ILE A 48 -1.15 4.91 3.78
CA ILE A 48 -0.30 4.69 4.96
C ILE A 48 -1.21 4.43 6.14
N GLY A 49 -0.89 3.40 6.93
CA GLY A 49 -1.56 3.08 8.18
C GLY A 49 -0.55 3.08 9.33
N LEU A 50 -0.89 3.76 10.41
CA LEU A 50 -0.09 3.80 11.63
C LEU A 50 -1.00 3.56 12.82
N ASN A 51 -0.62 2.63 13.69
CA ASN A 51 -1.31 2.40 14.95
C ASN A 51 -0.29 2.13 16.06
N PHE A 52 -0.34 2.94 17.09
CA PHE A 52 0.50 2.82 18.28
C PHE A 52 -0.39 2.76 19.51
N SER A 53 -0.31 1.69 20.27
CA SER A 53 -1.05 1.50 21.50
C SER A 53 -0.20 0.65 22.46
N ASN A 54 -0.30 0.86 23.73
CA ASN A 54 0.34 0.13 24.88
C ASN A 54 1.21 -1.09 24.50
N GLY A 55 2.42 -0.81 23.93
CA GLY A 55 3.35 -1.85 23.50
C GLY A 55 3.01 -2.57 22.19
N TYR A 56 1.97 -2.12 21.48
CA TYR A 56 1.63 -2.54 20.13
C TYR A 56 2.02 -1.46 19.13
N THR A 57 2.67 -1.87 18.07
CA THR A 57 3.05 -1.01 16.92
C THR A 57 2.57 -1.68 15.64
N ASN A 58 1.89 -0.93 14.79
CA ASN A 58 1.55 -1.36 13.45
C ASN A 58 1.89 -0.24 12.46
N ILE A 59 2.61 -0.58 11.42
CA ILE A 59 3.00 0.31 10.32
C ILE A 59 2.64 -0.39 9.03
N ALA A 60 1.80 0.24 8.22
CA ALA A 60 1.38 -0.27 6.92
C ALA A 60 1.64 0.76 5.82
N ILE A 61 2.10 0.28 4.67
CA ILE A 61 2.24 1.06 3.44
C ILE A 61 1.63 0.27 2.29
N SER A 62 0.89 0.95 1.41
CA SER A 62 0.20 0.32 0.29
C SER A 62 0.36 1.17 -0.97
N PRO A 63 1.56 1.22 -1.58
CA PRO A 63 1.72 1.90 -2.86
C PRO A 63 0.87 1.24 -3.93
N SER A 64 0.25 2.04 -4.79
CA SER A 64 -0.63 1.56 -5.85
C SER A 64 -0.59 2.44 -7.08
N GLY A 65 -0.88 1.83 -8.23
CA GLY A 65 -1.09 2.50 -9.50
C GLY A 65 -2.48 2.16 -10.03
N VAL A 66 -3.24 3.18 -10.39
CA VAL A 66 -4.60 3.02 -10.92
C VAL A 66 -4.71 3.68 -12.29
N TYR A 67 -5.42 3.03 -13.19
CA TYR A 67 -5.78 3.56 -14.50
C TYR A 67 -7.22 4.06 -14.47
N GLN A 68 -7.42 5.31 -14.87
CA GLN A 68 -8.72 5.94 -14.96
C GLN A 68 -9.40 5.56 -16.30
N PHE A 69 -10.39 4.67 -16.26
CA PHE A 69 -11.13 4.26 -17.46
C PHE A 69 -12.07 5.37 -17.94
N ASN A 70 -12.75 6.03 -17.00
CA ASN A 70 -13.63 7.17 -17.22
C ASN A 70 -13.74 7.99 -15.92
N GLU A 71 -14.58 9.03 -15.90
CA GLU A 71 -14.74 9.92 -14.72
C GLU A 71 -15.20 9.17 -13.46
N GLN A 72 -15.89 8.05 -13.60
CA GLN A 72 -16.47 7.31 -12.48
C GLN A 72 -15.66 6.07 -12.09
N PHE A 73 -14.97 5.41 -13.05
CA PHE A 73 -14.31 4.13 -12.83
C PHE A 73 -12.79 4.23 -12.99
N ALA A 74 -12.09 3.68 -12.01
CA ALA A 74 -10.66 3.40 -12.09
C ALA A 74 -10.36 2.00 -11.57
N GLY A 75 -9.31 1.39 -12.09
CA GLY A 75 -8.85 0.09 -11.62
C GLY A 75 -7.33 0.02 -11.66
N GLY A 76 -6.76 -0.80 -10.80
CA GLY A 76 -5.31 -0.84 -10.69
C GLY A 76 -4.78 -1.97 -9.84
N VAL A 77 -3.48 -1.87 -9.59
CA VAL A 77 -2.73 -2.83 -8.81
C VAL A 77 -1.99 -2.12 -7.68
N GLY A 78 -1.76 -2.82 -6.60
CA GLY A 78 -1.01 -2.31 -5.47
C GLY A 78 -0.08 -3.35 -4.87
N LEU A 79 0.82 -2.88 -4.04
CA LEU A 79 1.64 -3.71 -3.16
C LEU A 79 1.27 -3.39 -1.72
N ASN A 80 1.32 -4.39 -0.85
CA ASN A 80 1.01 -4.25 0.56
C ASN A 80 2.23 -4.61 1.38
N GLY A 81 2.63 -3.73 2.27
CA GLY A 81 3.64 -3.98 3.28
C GLY A 81 3.10 -3.61 4.65
N ASN A 82 3.13 -4.54 5.60
CA ASN A 82 2.71 -4.28 6.97
C ASN A 82 3.71 -4.89 7.95
N TYR A 83 4.04 -4.14 8.98
CA TYR A 83 4.80 -4.61 10.12
C TYR A 83 4.00 -4.37 11.39
N SER A 84 3.71 -5.46 12.12
CA SER A 84 3.04 -5.42 13.40
C SER A 84 3.94 -6.03 14.47
N SER A 85 4.00 -5.39 15.63
CA SER A 85 4.78 -5.87 16.76
C SER A 85 4.04 -5.61 18.08
N ARG A 86 4.04 -6.62 18.94
CA ARG A 86 3.66 -6.46 20.34
C ARG A 86 4.85 -6.85 21.22
N LYS A 87 5.29 -5.91 22.04
CA LYS A 87 6.48 -6.11 22.89
C LYS A 87 6.32 -7.40 23.71
N ASN A 88 7.35 -8.27 23.65
CA ASN A 88 7.45 -9.57 24.33
C ASN A 88 6.45 -10.66 23.86
N TYR A 89 5.54 -10.38 22.93
CA TYR A 89 4.55 -11.36 22.48
C TYR A 89 4.81 -11.84 21.03
N PHE A 90 4.79 -10.94 20.06
CA PHE A 90 4.97 -11.34 18.68
C PHE A 90 5.52 -10.23 17.78
N ASN A 91 6.05 -10.62 16.63
CA ASN A 91 6.27 -9.79 15.46
C ASN A 91 5.59 -10.44 14.26
N ALA A 92 4.97 -9.64 13.41
CA ALA A 92 4.41 -10.09 12.14
C ALA A 92 4.86 -9.14 11.03
N THR A 93 5.32 -9.72 9.93
CA THR A 93 5.63 -9.00 8.70
C THR A 93 4.73 -9.57 7.61
N VAL A 94 4.06 -8.67 6.89
CA VAL A 94 3.15 -9.00 5.81
C VAL A 94 3.65 -8.34 4.55
N LEU A 95 3.72 -9.12 3.47
CA LEU A 95 4.00 -8.63 2.12
C LEU A 95 2.97 -9.23 1.17
N GLY A 96 2.43 -8.43 0.30
CA GLY A 96 1.41 -8.88 -0.63
C GLY A 96 1.21 -7.98 -1.82
N GLY A 97 0.24 -8.39 -2.65
CA GLY A 97 -0.24 -7.60 -3.78
C GLY A 97 -1.75 -7.43 -3.72
N SER A 98 -2.24 -6.39 -4.35
CA SER A 98 -3.67 -6.11 -4.43
C SER A 98 -4.13 -5.76 -5.84
N LEU A 99 -5.41 -6.06 -6.09
CA LEU A 99 -6.19 -5.56 -7.23
C LEU A 99 -7.23 -4.59 -6.67
N ILE A 100 -7.30 -3.41 -7.25
CA ILE A 100 -8.13 -2.31 -6.74
C ILE A 100 -9.09 -1.88 -7.82
N THR A 101 -10.36 -1.70 -7.46
CA THR A 101 -11.37 -1.06 -8.30
C THR A 101 -11.98 0.09 -7.50
N LEU A 102 -12.06 1.25 -8.14
CA LEU A 102 -12.65 2.45 -7.57
C LEU A 102 -13.85 2.87 -8.41
N PHE A 103 -14.93 3.24 -7.74
CA PHE A 103 -16.14 3.75 -8.37
C PHE A 103 -16.60 5.03 -7.67
N LYS A 104 -16.73 6.10 -8.42
CA LYS A 104 -17.25 7.39 -7.96
C LYS A 104 -18.63 7.65 -8.58
N PRO A 105 -19.74 7.23 -7.93
CA PRO A 105 -21.08 7.51 -8.43
C PRO A 105 -21.37 9.00 -8.52
N ILE A 106 -20.83 9.77 -7.59
CA ILE A 106 -20.81 11.23 -7.55
C ILE A 106 -19.41 11.70 -7.11
N ARG A 107 -19.11 12.98 -7.29
CA ARG A 107 -17.76 13.52 -7.01
C ARG A 107 -17.32 13.37 -5.55
N GLU A 108 -18.27 13.39 -4.62
CA GLU A 108 -18.04 13.38 -3.18
C GLU A 108 -17.88 11.96 -2.62
N ILE A 109 -18.42 10.93 -3.30
CA ILE A 109 -18.45 9.56 -2.78
C ILE A 109 -17.55 8.67 -3.64
N GLN A 110 -16.64 7.95 -2.97
CA GLN A 110 -15.84 6.89 -3.57
C GLN A 110 -16.18 5.55 -2.93
N LEU A 111 -16.61 4.61 -3.75
CA LEU A 111 -16.71 3.20 -3.40
C LEU A 111 -15.46 2.48 -3.88
N SER A 112 -15.06 1.43 -3.19
CA SER A 112 -13.91 0.61 -3.59
C SER A 112 -14.15 -0.86 -3.33
N ALA A 113 -13.62 -1.70 -4.22
CA ALA A 113 -13.42 -3.12 -3.99
C ALA A 113 -11.93 -3.41 -4.15
N GLU A 114 -11.33 -4.09 -3.18
CA GLU A 114 -9.90 -4.37 -3.16
C GLU A 114 -9.66 -5.80 -2.72
N PHE A 115 -9.11 -6.61 -3.61
CA PHE A 115 -8.68 -7.97 -3.29
C PHE A 115 -7.18 -7.97 -3.00
N GLU A 116 -6.80 -8.49 -1.85
CA GLU A 116 -5.41 -8.63 -1.43
C GLU A 116 -5.03 -10.10 -1.28
N GLN A 117 -3.83 -10.44 -1.73
CA GLN A 117 -3.19 -11.72 -1.44
C GLN A 117 -1.90 -11.44 -0.67
N ASN A 118 -1.90 -11.81 0.60
CA ASN A 118 -0.84 -11.47 1.53
C ASN A 118 -0.10 -12.71 2.03
N ASN A 119 1.24 -12.65 2.04
CA ASN A 119 2.11 -13.59 2.74
C ASN A 119 2.44 -13.04 4.12
N VAL A 120 2.16 -13.83 5.13
CA VAL A 120 2.35 -13.46 6.53
C VAL A 120 3.49 -14.28 7.13
N ASN A 121 4.49 -13.59 7.65
CA ASN A 121 5.53 -14.19 8.48
C ASN A 121 5.27 -13.76 9.93
N TYR A 122 4.79 -14.69 10.73
CA TYR A 122 4.43 -14.47 12.13
C TYR A 122 5.43 -15.16 13.05
N LYS A 123 6.08 -14.38 13.91
CA LYS A 123 7.02 -14.87 14.92
C LYS A 123 6.44 -14.68 16.31
N ASP A 124 6.07 -15.78 16.93
CA ASP A 124 5.68 -15.82 18.34
C ASP A 124 6.95 -15.82 19.23
N LYS A 125 7.03 -14.86 20.14
CA LYS A 125 8.18 -14.72 21.05
C LYS A 125 7.98 -15.53 22.34
N VAL A 126 6.73 -15.86 22.69
CA VAL A 126 6.42 -16.60 23.91
C VAL A 126 6.76 -18.07 23.71
N PHE A 127 6.34 -18.64 22.58
CA PHE A 127 6.58 -20.05 22.22
C PHE A 127 7.81 -20.25 21.34
N ASN A 128 8.52 -19.16 20.96
CA ASN A 128 9.66 -19.15 20.04
C ASN A 128 9.35 -19.91 18.73
N SER A 129 8.13 -19.72 18.23
CA SER A 129 7.62 -20.35 17.01
C SER A 129 7.58 -19.35 15.86
N ASN A 130 7.86 -19.82 14.65
CA ASN A 130 7.76 -19.03 13.43
C ASN A 130 6.80 -19.73 12.46
N THR A 131 5.80 -18.99 11.98
CA THR A 131 4.78 -19.50 11.07
C THR A 131 4.69 -18.60 9.85
N ASN A 132 4.71 -19.22 8.67
CA ASN A 132 4.50 -18.53 7.40
C ASN A 132 3.26 -19.08 6.73
N TYR A 133 2.35 -18.19 6.29
CA TYR A 133 1.14 -18.60 5.59
C TYR A 133 0.65 -17.51 4.64
N TRP A 134 -0.16 -17.92 3.67
CA TRP A 134 -0.87 -17.03 2.76
C TRP A 134 -2.29 -16.79 3.24
N THR A 135 -2.75 -15.55 3.13
CA THR A 135 -4.12 -15.18 3.49
C THR A 135 -4.68 -14.19 2.48
N PRO A 136 -5.87 -14.46 1.90
CA PRO A 136 -6.58 -13.49 1.10
C PRO A 136 -7.36 -12.53 2.00
N ALA A 137 -7.61 -11.31 1.51
CA ALA A 137 -8.55 -10.37 2.07
C ALA A 137 -9.36 -9.75 0.92
N LEU A 138 -10.64 -9.45 1.17
CA LEU A 138 -11.51 -8.77 0.21
C LEU A 138 -12.17 -7.60 0.92
N PHE A 139 -11.74 -6.40 0.58
CA PHE A 139 -12.28 -5.19 1.15
C PHE A 139 -13.35 -4.57 0.26
N LEU A 140 -14.47 -4.23 0.86
CA LEU A 140 -15.45 -3.31 0.30
C LEU A 140 -15.36 -2.00 1.10
N GLY A 141 -15.15 -0.89 0.43
CA GLY A 141 -14.92 0.40 1.05
C GLY A 141 -15.86 1.47 0.55
N ALA A 142 -16.14 2.41 1.45
CA ALA A 142 -16.83 3.65 1.11
C ALA A 142 -16.12 4.82 1.79
N GLY A 143 -15.97 5.93 1.07
CA GLY A 143 -15.28 7.10 1.57
C GLY A 143 -15.74 8.39 0.91
N TYR A 144 -15.35 9.49 1.53
CA TYR A 144 -15.50 10.81 1.01
C TYR A 144 -14.28 11.18 0.16
N SER A 145 -14.52 11.61 -1.07
CA SER A 145 -13.45 12.05 -1.98
C SER A 145 -12.94 13.44 -1.58
N ILE A 146 -11.64 13.58 -1.50
CA ILE A 146 -10.95 14.84 -1.27
C ILE A 146 -10.47 15.35 -2.65
N GLY A 147 -11.39 15.93 -3.40
CA GLY A 147 -11.14 16.33 -4.78
C GLY A 147 -10.68 15.17 -5.65
N ASP A 148 -9.70 15.43 -6.52
CA ASP A 148 -9.09 14.40 -7.37
C ASP A 148 -7.88 13.71 -6.72
N PHE A 149 -7.47 14.17 -5.53
CA PHE A 149 -6.24 13.75 -4.87
C PHE A 149 -6.39 12.50 -4.01
N GLY A 150 -7.60 12.15 -3.60
CA GLY A 150 -7.75 10.98 -2.74
C GLY A 150 -9.12 10.82 -2.10
N ALA A 151 -9.16 9.96 -1.09
CA ALA A 151 -10.36 9.71 -0.29
C ALA A 151 -10.00 9.31 1.15
N ILE A 152 -10.89 9.65 2.06
CA ILE A 152 -10.89 9.18 3.44
C ILE A 152 -12.17 8.40 3.70
N GLY A 153 -12.08 7.27 4.36
CA GLY A 153 -13.26 6.45 4.59
C GLY A 153 -13.01 5.22 5.43
N MET A 154 -13.93 4.27 5.30
CA MET A 154 -13.89 2.99 5.97
C MET A 154 -13.97 1.86 4.94
N ARG A 155 -13.24 0.77 5.19
CA ARG A 155 -13.33 -0.47 4.41
C ARG A 155 -13.63 -1.65 5.33
N TYR A 156 -14.38 -2.61 4.82
CA TYR A 156 -14.78 -3.83 5.52
C TYR A 156 -14.18 -5.04 4.82
N ASP A 157 -13.46 -5.88 5.55
CA ASP A 157 -12.92 -7.14 5.05
C ASP A 157 -14.01 -8.21 5.09
N VAL A 158 -14.52 -8.59 3.92
CA VAL A 158 -15.56 -9.62 3.75
C VAL A 158 -15.05 -11.03 4.06
N LEU A 159 -13.73 -11.25 3.89
CA LEU A 159 -13.07 -12.53 4.16
C LEU A 159 -12.42 -12.56 5.54
N TYR A 160 -12.74 -11.61 6.41
CA TYR A 160 -12.14 -11.49 7.73
C TYR A 160 -12.26 -12.79 8.53
N ASN A 161 -11.13 -13.21 9.08
CA ASN A 161 -11.02 -14.37 9.94
C ASN A 161 -10.08 -14.03 11.11
N ASP A 162 -10.60 -14.05 12.33
CA ASP A 162 -9.88 -13.68 13.55
C ASP A 162 -8.53 -14.39 13.75
N ARG A 163 -8.40 -15.62 13.22
CA ARG A 163 -7.19 -16.43 13.40
C ARG A 163 -6.13 -16.21 12.33
N LYS A 164 -6.51 -15.72 11.15
CA LYS A 164 -5.63 -15.61 9.98
C LYS A 164 -5.48 -14.18 9.48
N SER A 165 -6.41 -13.30 9.80
CA SER A 165 -6.36 -11.92 9.35
C SER A 165 -5.14 -11.21 9.94
N VAL A 166 -4.45 -10.46 9.11
CA VAL A 166 -3.35 -9.56 9.51
C VAL A 166 -3.86 -8.26 10.10
N TYR A 167 -5.14 -8.02 9.92
CA TYR A 167 -5.85 -6.85 10.43
C TYR A 167 -6.55 -7.20 11.73
N GLY A 168 -6.39 -6.39 12.77
CA GLY A 168 -6.96 -6.65 14.09
C GLY A 168 -8.49 -6.53 14.15
N THR A 169 -9.14 -6.10 13.06
CA THR A 169 -10.59 -5.91 12.94
C THR A 169 -11.01 -5.96 11.48
N ALA A 170 -12.27 -6.34 11.23
CA ALA A 170 -12.84 -6.32 9.90
C ALA A 170 -13.09 -4.90 9.36
N PHE A 171 -13.34 -3.92 10.24
CA PHE A 171 -13.53 -2.52 9.89
C PHE A 171 -12.21 -1.75 10.01
N ILE A 172 -11.76 -1.15 8.90
CA ILE A 172 -10.48 -0.46 8.83
C ILE A 172 -10.68 0.94 8.23
N PRO A 173 -10.35 2.00 8.97
CA PRO A 173 -10.29 3.33 8.39
C PRO A 173 -9.15 3.40 7.37
N PHE A 174 -9.34 4.15 6.29
CA PHE A 174 -8.30 4.38 5.30
C PHE A 174 -8.19 5.84 4.89
N ILE A 175 -6.98 6.22 4.53
CA ILE A 175 -6.66 7.44 3.80
C ILE A 175 -5.91 6.98 2.56
N ARG A 176 -6.39 7.37 1.39
CA ARG A 176 -5.79 7.05 0.09
C ARG A 176 -5.52 8.33 -0.66
N VAL A 177 -4.31 8.46 -1.21
CA VAL A 177 -3.88 9.64 -1.95
C VAL A 177 -3.34 9.20 -3.31
N PHE A 178 -3.67 9.95 -4.36
CA PHE A 178 -3.18 9.75 -5.73
C PHE A 178 -2.62 11.06 -6.29
N PHE A 179 -1.62 10.93 -7.17
CA PHE A 179 -0.93 12.03 -7.86
C PHE A 179 -0.96 11.83 -9.36
#